data_687028c61f021e52bf97bb6099a39900
#
_entry.id   687028c61f021e52bf97bb6099a39900
#
_cell.length_a   1.000
_cell.length_b   1.000
_cell.length_c   1.000
_cell.angle_alpha   90.00
_cell.angle_beta   90.00
_cell.angle_gamma   90.00
#
_symmetry.space_group_name_H-M   'P 1'
#
loop_
_entity.id
_entity.type
_entity.pdbx_description
1 polymer ?
#
loop_
_entity_poly.entity_id
_entity_poly.type
_entity_poly.pdbx_seq_one_letter_code
_entity_poly.pdbx_strand_id
1 'polypeptide(L)'
;MTDVASSTPGWITRLMARLGTTGWIGLASFTAFTGWMLIALLVRSTSSERYIFLTDVHWLLSRFGLAVAAVMLAVAVYIGLIRHGDVTAWFRRITYTIFAFMLLQGVVGGVMYLMGGRAGEDVHIIYGYGVVLSLPFFIFVEVTAKKRPAMGSYIWGFTMLAAIIVRCITTGPPA
;
A
#
# COMPACT_ATOMS: atom_id res chain seq x y z
N MET A 1 48.24 -23.52 6.89
CA MET A 1 47.44 -22.61 6.13
C MET A 1 46.05 -23.22 6.07
N THR A 2 45.14 -22.79 6.92
CA THR A 2 43.74 -23.26 6.98
C THR A 2 42.91 -22.33 6.14
N ASP A 3 42.44 -22.80 4.98
CA ASP A 3 41.48 -22.11 4.14
C ASP A 3 40.21 -21.86 4.96
N VAL A 4 40.01 -20.62 5.38
CA VAL A 4 38.74 -20.13 5.88
C VAL A 4 37.82 -20.00 4.66
N ALA A 5 37.07 -21.07 4.38
CA ALA A 5 35.99 -21.04 3.39
C ALA A 5 35.04 -19.89 3.73
N SER A 6 35.08 -18.82 2.95
CA SER A 6 34.16 -17.68 3.02
C SER A 6 32.76 -18.21 2.65
N SER A 7 31.99 -18.64 3.64
CA SER A 7 30.59 -19.01 3.45
C SER A 7 29.82 -17.76 2.98
N THR A 8 29.56 -17.66 1.69
CA THR A 8 28.65 -16.64 1.15
C THR A 8 27.31 -16.72 1.90
N PRO A 9 26.82 -15.60 2.46
CA PRO A 9 25.58 -15.62 3.20
C PRO A 9 24.44 -16.23 2.36
N GLY A 10 23.72 -17.16 2.93
CA GLY A 10 22.59 -17.79 2.26
C GLY A 10 21.60 -16.75 1.74
N TRP A 11 20.79 -17.10 0.73
CA TRP A 11 19.81 -16.17 0.14
C TRP A 11 18.85 -15.58 1.19
N ILE A 12 18.49 -16.35 2.23
CA ILE A 12 17.65 -15.88 3.36
C ILE A 12 18.35 -14.75 4.12
N THR A 13 19.64 -14.90 4.45
CA THR A 13 20.42 -13.86 5.17
C THR A 13 20.50 -12.58 4.35
N ARG A 14 20.66 -12.68 3.03
CA ARG A 14 20.65 -11.54 2.10
C ARG A 14 19.29 -10.87 2.02
N LEU A 15 18.21 -11.65 1.99
CA LEU A 15 16.83 -11.12 2.00
C LEU A 15 16.52 -10.41 3.32
N MET A 16 16.88 -11.02 4.45
CA MET A 16 16.72 -10.41 5.77
C MET A 16 17.46 -9.09 5.90
N ALA A 17 18.70 -9.01 5.45
CA ALA A 17 19.47 -7.78 5.46
C ALA A 17 18.87 -6.68 4.55
N ARG A 18 18.24 -7.05 3.42
CA ARG A 18 17.60 -6.11 2.50
C ARG A 18 16.30 -5.54 3.05
N LEU A 19 15.46 -6.36 3.69
CA LEU A 19 14.19 -5.92 4.26
C LEU A 19 14.39 -4.99 5.46
N GLY A 20 15.36 -5.27 6.33
CA GLY A 20 15.56 -4.54 7.57
C GLY A 20 14.30 -4.59 8.47
N THR A 21 14.37 -3.99 9.65
CA THR A 21 13.26 -4.02 10.64
C THR A 21 11.94 -3.50 10.09
N THR A 22 11.95 -2.36 9.41
CA THR A 22 10.73 -1.76 8.85
C THR A 22 10.07 -2.61 7.76
N GLY A 23 10.85 -3.28 6.92
CA GLY A 23 10.33 -4.19 5.91
C GLY A 23 9.72 -5.46 6.52
N TRP A 24 10.33 -5.98 7.59
CA TRP A 24 9.78 -7.13 8.33
C TRP A 24 8.47 -6.79 9.04
N ILE A 25 8.38 -5.62 9.70
CA ILE A 25 7.15 -5.15 10.32
C ILE A 25 6.05 -5.01 9.27
N GLY A 26 6.36 -4.40 8.11
CA GLY A 26 5.42 -4.24 7.01
C GLY A 26 4.91 -5.59 6.47
N LEU A 27 5.82 -6.53 6.20
CA LEU A 27 5.47 -7.87 5.73
C LEU A 27 4.63 -8.64 6.75
N ALA A 28 5.02 -8.63 8.02
CA ALA A 28 4.29 -9.30 9.09
C ALA A 28 2.87 -8.69 9.26
N SER A 29 2.75 -7.36 9.24
CA SER A 29 1.46 -6.68 9.34
C SER A 29 0.55 -7.02 8.16
N PHE A 30 1.07 -7.02 6.95
CA PHE A 30 0.32 -7.37 5.75
C PHE A 30 -0.13 -8.84 5.77
N THR A 31 0.77 -9.76 6.12
CA THR A 31 0.47 -11.20 6.20
C THR A 31 -0.56 -11.49 7.30
N ALA A 32 -0.40 -10.89 8.48
CA ALA A 32 -1.33 -11.05 9.59
C ALA A 32 -2.73 -10.54 9.23
N PHE A 33 -2.82 -9.34 8.63
CA PHE A 33 -4.09 -8.75 8.23
C PHE A 33 -4.78 -9.59 7.13
N THR A 34 -4.04 -9.98 6.10
CA THR A 34 -4.58 -10.81 5.00
C THR A 34 -5.02 -12.19 5.51
N GLY A 35 -4.21 -12.81 6.38
CA GLY A 35 -4.56 -14.08 7.02
C GLY A 35 -5.83 -13.98 7.86
N TRP A 36 -5.93 -12.94 8.71
CA TRP A 36 -7.15 -12.66 9.47
C TRP A 36 -8.37 -12.48 8.57
N MET A 37 -8.23 -11.70 7.50
CA MET A 37 -9.32 -11.48 6.54
C MET A 37 -9.78 -12.78 5.87
N LEU A 38 -8.84 -13.62 5.44
CA LEU A 38 -9.16 -14.91 4.82
C LEU A 38 -9.86 -15.85 5.80
N ILE A 39 -9.37 -15.99 7.04
CA ILE A 39 -10.02 -16.79 8.09
C ILE A 39 -11.42 -16.27 8.35
N ALA A 40 -11.59 -14.95 8.48
CA ALA A 40 -12.88 -14.33 8.70
C ALA A 40 -13.86 -14.59 7.55
N LEU A 41 -13.42 -14.66 6.29
CA LEU A 41 -14.25 -15.03 5.15
C LEU A 41 -14.64 -16.52 5.14
N LEU A 42 -13.73 -17.40 5.58
CA LEU A 42 -13.99 -18.85 5.64
C LEU A 42 -15.03 -19.21 6.72
N VAL A 43 -15.04 -18.53 7.85
CA VAL A 43 -16.00 -18.75 8.94
C VAL A 43 -17.41 -18.30 8.57
N ARG A 44 -17.58 -17.35 7.67
CA ARG A 44 -18.88 -16.85 7.23
C ARG A 44 -19.53 -17.80 6.24
N SER A 45 -20.73 -18.27 6.57
CA SER A 45 -21.42 -19.32 5.83
C SER A 45 -22.16 -18.78 4.59
N THR A 46 -22.72 -17.57 4.67
CA THR A 46 -23.57 -17.00 3.61
C THR A 46 -22.82 -15.98 2.75
N SER A 47 -23.26 -15.83 1.49
CA SER A 47 -22.73 -14.80 0.58
C SER A 47 -22.97 -13.38 1.10
N SER A 48 -24.12 -13.16 1.76
CA SER A 48 -24.48 -11.86 2.34
C SER A 48 -23.52 -11.48 3.47
N GLU A 49 -23.25 -12.37 4.42
CA GLU A 49 -22.28 -12.13 5.50
C GLU A 49 -20.89 -11.84 4.98
N ARG A 50 -20.46 -12.54 3.94
CA ARG A 50 -19.15 -12.29 3.28
C ARG A 50 -19.12 -10.92 2.63
N TYR A 51 -20.19 -10.54 1.94
CA TYR A 51 -20.28 -9.23 1.29
C TYR A 51 -20.23 -8.08 2.31
N ILE A 52 -21.02 -8.16 3.39
CA ILE A 52 -21.02 -7.15 4.47
C ILE A 52 -19.61 -7.02 5.06
N PHE A 53 -18.97 -8.15 5.39
CA PHE A 53 -17.61 -8.14 5.92
C PHE A 53 -16.60 -7.48 4.95
N LEU A 54 -16.69 -7.80 3.66
CA LEU A 54 -15.80 -7.17 2.65
C LEU A 54 -16.06 -5.67 2.54
N THR A 55 -17.32 -5.23 2.69
CA THR A 55 -17.68 -3.80 2.72
C THR A 55 -17.01 -3.11 3.90
N ASP A 56 -17.06 -3.70 5.10
CA ASP A 56 -16.42 -3.15 6.30
C ASP A 56 -14.90 -3.08 6.13
N VAL A 57 -14.28 -4.15 5.59
CA VAL A 57 -12.85 -4.18 5.30
C VAL A 57 -12.47 -3.12 4.27
N HIS A 58 -13.23 -3.00 3.19
CA HIS A 58 -13.00 -2.01 2.15
C HIS A 58 -13.09 -0.58 2.69
N TRP A 59 -14.10 -0.31 3.51
CA TRP A 59 -14.30 0.96 4.21
C TRP A 59 -13.13 1.29 5.14
N LEU A 60 -12.71 0.32 5.97
CA LEU A 60 -11.58 0.47 6.89
C LEU A 60 -10.29 0.77 6.13
N LEU A 61 -9.97 -0.03 5.10
CA LEU A 61 -8.75 0.15 4.31
C LEU A 61 -8.71 1.50 3.59
N SER A 62 -9.86 2.01 3.11
CA SER A 62 -9.93 3.33 2.47
C SER A 62 -9.55 4.45 3.44
N ARG A 63 -10.11 4.45 4.64
CA ARG A 63 -9.85 5.50 5.65
C ARG A 63 -8.45 5.40 6.24
N PHE A 64 -8.02 4.17 6.55
CA PHE A 64 -6.66 3.93 6.99
C PHE A 64 -5.65 4.34 5.92
N GLY A 65 -5.90 3.97 4.65
CA GLY A 65 -5.07 4.36 3.51
C GLY A 65 -4.96 5.87 3.35
N LEU A 66 -6.07 6.61 3.51
CA LEU A 66 -6.06 8.07 3.48
C LEU A 66 -5.21 8.66 4.62
N ALA A 67 -5.40 8.17 5.85
CA ALA A 67 -4.65 8.65 7.01
C ALA A 67 -3.14 8.41 6.83
N VAL A 68 -2.76 7.20 6.40
CA VAL A 68 -1.35 6.86 6.18
C VAL A 68 -0.76 7.64 4.99
N ALA A 69 -1.52 7.85 3.91
CA ALA A 69 -1.07 8.68 2.78
C ALA A 69 -0.80 10.12 3.23
N ALA A 70 -1.68 10.70 4.06
CA ALA A 70 -1.49 12.05 4.61
C ALA A 70 -0.25 12.14 5.52
N VAL A 71 -0.03 11.16 6.39
CA VAL A 71 1.16 11.09 7.25
C VAL A 71 2.43 10.97 6.41
N MET A 72 2.45 10.08 5.42
CA MET A 72 3.61 9.89 4.56
C MET A 72 3.88 11.11 3.66
N LEU A 73 2.83 11.81 3.24
CA LEU A 73 2.97 13.10 2.55
C LEU A 73 3.65 14.14 3.46
N ALA A 74 3.18 14.28 4.70
CA ALA A 74 3.78 15.20 5.66
C ALA A 74 5.25 14.87 5.94
N VAL A 75 5.58 13.58 6.10
CA VAL A 75 6.96 13.10 6.26
C VAL A 75 7.80 13.38 5.00
N ALA A 76 7.25 13.16 3.80
CA ALA A 76 7.95 13.43 2.54
C ALA A 76 8.25 14.93 2.37
N VAL A 77 7.28 15.79 2.68
CA VAL A 77 7.46 17.27 2.69
C VAL A 77 8.53 17.67 3.70
N TYR A 78 8.48 17.13 4.92
CA TYR A 78 9.47 17.43 5.96
C TYR A 78 10.88 17.03 5.53
N ILE A 79 11.07 15.81 5.03
CA ILE A 79 12.39 15.34 4.58
C ILE A 79 12.87 16.12 3.35
N GLY A 80 12.01 16.28 2.33
CA GLY A 80 12.38 16.86 1.04
C GLY A 80 12.53 18.38 1.06
N LEU A 81 11.57 19.09 1.67
CA LEU A 81 11.54 20.56 1.61
C LEU A 81 12.16 21.22 2.85
N ILE A 82 12.00 20.64 4.05
CA ILE A 82 12.50 21.28 5.28
C ILE A 82 13.93 20.82 5.57
N ARG A 83 14.19 19.51 5.50
CA ARG A 83 15.55 18.97 5.76
C ARG A 83 16.44 18.89 4.52
N HIS A 84 15.92 19.21 3.34
CA HIS A 84 16.63 19.07 2.06
C HIS A 84 17.26 17.69 1.87
N GLY A 85 16.63 16.65 2.45
CA GLY A 85 17.10 15.27 2.41
C GLY A 85 16.53 14.49 1.22
N ASP A 86 17.00 13.26 1.07
CA ASP A 86 16.53 12.34 0.03
C ASP A 86 15.83 11.10 0.64
N VAL A 87 15.31 10.25 -0.21
CA VAL A 87 14.56 9.04 0.14
C VAL A 87 15.42 8.06 0.93
N THR A 88 15.00 7.75 2.13
CA THR A 88 15.66 6.78 3.01
C THR A 88 15.15 5.36 2.76
N ALA A 89 15.94 4.35 3.13
CA ALA A 89 15.55 2.95 2.97
C ALA A 89 14.27 2.59 3.74
N TRP A 90 14.09 3.13 4.96
CA TRP A 90 12.89 2.89 5.75
C TRP A 90 11.64 3.50 5.10
N PHE A 91 11.76 4.74 4.57
CA PHE A 91 10.66 5.42 3.88
C PHE A 91 10.19 4.61 2.67
N ARG A 92 11.13 4.14 1.84
CA ARG A 92 10.82 3.29 0.67
C ARG A 92 10.15 1.99 1.07
N ARG A 93 10.60 1.33 2.14
CA ARG A 93 10.00 0.09 2.64
C ARG A 93 8.56 0.28 3.11
N ILE A 94 8.30 1.37 3.86
CA ILE A 94 6.93 1.73 4.27
C ILE A 94 6.06 2.00 3.03
N THR A 95 6.57 2.72 2.03
CA THR A 95 5.85 2.97 0.78
C THR A 95 5.44 1.66 0.08
N TYR A 96 6.34 0.67 0.03
CA TYR A 96 6.00 -0.64 -0.55
C TYR A 96 4.95 -1.39 0.27
N THR A 97 4.96 -1.28 1.59
CA THR A 97 3.92 -1.83 2.45
C THR A 97 2.57 -1.18 2.18
N ILE A 98 2.53 0.14 2.07
CA ILE A 98 1.31 0.89 1.71
C ILE A 98 0.79 0.44 0.34
N PHE A 99 1.68 0.31 -0.65
CA PHE A 99 1.29 -0.19 -1.96
C PHE A 99 0.65 -1.59 -1.88
N ALA A 100 1.21 -2.50 -1.10
CA ALA A 100 0.64 -3.83 -0.91
C ALA A 100 -0.79 -3.77 -0.31
N PHE A 101 -1.03 -2.89 0.68
CA PHE A 101 -2.37 -2.68 1.23
C PHE A 101 -3.33 -2.03 0.24
N MET A 102 -2.86 -1.10 -0.60
CA MET A 102 -3.69 -0.49 -1.65
C MET A 102 -4.03 -1.50 -2.75
N LEU A 103 -3.12 -2.40 -3.08
CA LEU A 103 -3.40 -3.51 -3.99
C LEU A 103 -4.46 -4.46 -3.40
N LEU A 104 -4.33 -4.81 -2.11
CA LEU A 104 -5.35 -5.60 -1.41
C LEU A 104 -6.71 -4.90 -1.40
N GLN A 105 -6.74 -3.59 -1.17
CA GLN A 105 -7.95 -2.75 -1.28
C GLN A 105 -8.60 -2.88 -2.66
N GLY A 106 -7.81 -2.82 -3.74
CA GLY A 106 -8.29 -3.01 -5.10
C GLY A 106 -8.87 -4.41 -5.33
N VAL A 107 -8.21 -5.45 -4.80
CA VAL A 107 -8.68 -6.85 -4.87
C VAL A 107 -10.01 -6.99 -4.13
N VAL A 108 -10.15 -6.45 -2.91
CA VAL A 108 -11.40 -6.49 -2.13
C VAL A 108 -12.53 -5.81 -2.91
N GLY A 109 -12.29 -4.62 -3.47
CA GLY A 109 -13.28 -3.91 -4.29
C GLY A 109 -13.68 -4.71 -5.54
N GLY A 110 -12.71 -5.35 -6.22
CA GLY A 110 -12.97 -6.22 -7.36
C GLY A 110 -13.82 -7.44 -7.01
N VAL A 111 -13.54 -8.10 -5.88
CA VAL A 111 -14.35 -9.22 -5.38
C VAL A 111 -15.79 -8.77 -5.08
N MET A 112 -15.96 -7.62 -4.41
CA MET A 112 -17.30 -7.05 -4.14
C MET A 112 -18.07 -6.78 -5.44
N TYR A 113 -17.39 -6.24 -6.45
CA TYR A 113 -18.00 -6.01 -7.78
C TYR A 113 -18.46 -7.33 -8.43
N LEU A 114 -17.63 -8.39 -8.38
CA LEU A 114 -17.99 -9.72 -8.88
C LEU A 114 -19.15 -10.37 -8.09
N MET A 115 -19.30 -10.03 -6.81
CA MET A 115 -20.45 -10.46 -5.99
C MET A 115 -21.74 -9.67 -6.28
N GLY A 116 -21.73 -8.77 -7.26
CA GLY A 116 -22.88 -7.96 -7.65
C GLY A 116 -22.97 -6.59 -6.99
N GLY A 117 -22.00 -6.21 -6.17
CA GLY A 117 -21.90 -4.87 -5.60
C GLY A 117 -21.74 -3.81 -6.68
N ARG A 118 -22.31 -2.63 -6.46
CA ARG A 118 -22.18 -1.47 -7.34
C ARG A 118 -21.79 -0.25 -6.52
N ALA A 119 -20.93 0.56 -7.10
CA ALA A 119 -20.57 1.85 -6.51
C ALA A 119 -21.74 2.84 -6.62
N GLY A 120 -21.70 3.90 -5.81
CA GLY A 120 -22.69 4.98 -5.93
C GLY A 120 -22.59 5.74 -7.25
N GLU A 121 -21.35 5.86 -7.76
CA GLU A 121 -21.06 6.49 -9.06
C GLU A 121 -20.14 5.58 -9.90
N ASP A 122 -20.34 5.54 -11.23
CA ASP A 122 -19.55 4.72 -12.16
C ASP A 122 -18.05 5.09 -12.15
N VAL A 123 -17.75 6.35 -11.89
CA VAL A 123 -16.37 6.85 -11.81
C VAL A 123 -15.57 6.27 -10.62
N HIS A 124 -16.24 5.68 -9.63
CA HIS A 124 -15.57 5.03 -8.49
C HIS A 124 -14.57 3.96 -8.92
N ILE A 125 -14.91 3.19 -9.94
CA ILE A 125 -14.04 2.13 -10.47
C ILE A 125 -12.76 2.74 -11.06
N ILE A 126 -12.89 3.87 -11.77
CA ILE A 126 -11.73 4.58 -12.36
C ILE A 126 -10.81 5.08 -11.25
N TYR A 127 -11.38 5.67 -10.20
CA TYR A 127 -10.58 6.10 -9.03
C TYR A 127 -9.97 4.90 -8.29
N GLY A 128 -10.65 3.76 -8.21
CA GLY A 128 -10.09 2.52 -7.67
C GLY A 128 -8.81 2.08 -8.39
N TYR A 129 -8.80 2.08 -9.71
CA TYR A 129 -7.57 1.86 -10.49
C TYR A 129 -6.51 2.93 -10.21
N GLY A 130 -6.90 4.19 -10.08
CA GLY A 130 -6.01 5.27 -9.71
C GLY A 130 -5.31 5.06 -8.36
N VAL A 131 -6.03 4.57 -7.34
CA VAL A 131 -5.45 4.23 -6.02
C VAL A 131 -4.37 3.16 -6.17
N VAL A 132 -4.62 2.11 -6.93
CA VAL A 132 -3.67 0.99 -7.12
C VAL A 132 -2.44 1.43 -7.91
N LEU A 133 -2.62 2.28 -8.94
CA LEU A 133 -1.55 2.64 -9.87
C LEU A 133 -0.72 3.86 -9.44
N SER A 134 -1.21 4.70 -8.52
CA SER A 134 -0.54 5.94 -8.13
C SER A 134 0.87 5.72 -7.58
N LEU A 135 1.05 4.89 -6.56
CA LEU A 135 2.37 4.65 -5.97
C LEU A 135 3.34 3.94 -6.91
N PRO A 136 2.96 2.84 -7.62
CA PRO A 136 3.83 2.22 -8.62
C PRO A 136 4.33 3.20 -9.69
N PHE A 137 3.46 4.08 -10.15
CA PHE A 137 3.84 5.09 -11.13
C PHE A 137 4.96 6.00 -10.62
N PHE A 138 4.83 6.55 -9.40
CA PHE A 138 5.84 7.44 -8.85
C PHE A 138 7.11 6.72 -8.38
N ILE A 139 7.02 5.46 -7.95
CA ILE A 139 8.19 4.59 -7.72
C ILE A 139 8.93 4.37 -9.04
N PHE A 140 8.22 4.09 -10.13
CA PHE A 140 8.80 3.94 -11.45
C PHE A 140 9.49 5.23 -11.91
N VAL A 141 8.88 6.40 -11.71
CA VAL A 141 9.49 7.71 -12.01
C VAL A 141 10.78 7.91 -11.22
N GLU A 142 10.80 7.58 -9.92
CA GLU A 142 12.02 7.65 -9.10
C GLU A 142 13.15 6.80 -9.68
N VAL A 143 12.84 5.55 -10.02
CA VAL A 143 13.84 4.57 -10.47
C VAL A 143 14.38 4.91 -11.85
N THR A 144 13.50 5.32 -12.78
CA THR A 144 13.89 5.57 -14.18
C THR A 144 14.53 6.94 -14.40
N ALA A 145 14.04 7.99 -13.76
CA ALA A 145 14.57 9.34 -13.94
C ALA A 145 15.98 9.53 -13.36
N LYS A 146 16.41 8.68 -12.41
CA LYS A 146 17.73 8.73 -11.75
C LYS A 146 18.10 10.12 -11.21
N LYS A 147 17.12 11.02 -11.08
CA LYS A 147 17.32 12.39 -10.58
C LYS A 147 17.32 12.40 -9.05
N ARG A 148 18.16 13.27 -8.49
CA ARG A 148 18.23 13.49 -7.04
C ARG A 148 18.02 14.98 -6.73
N PRO A 149 17.34 15.31 -5.64
CA PRO A 149 16.68 14.42 -4.68
C PRO A 149 15.42 13.76 -5.26
N ALA A 150 15.21 12.47 -4.93
CA ALA A 150 14.07 11.69 -5.43
C ALA A 150 12.77 11.93 -4.62
N MET A 151 12.85 12.62 -3.49
CA MET A 151 11.71 12.84 -2.58
C MET A 151 10.54 13.57 -3.25
N GLY A 152 10.80 14.41 -4.27
CA GLY A 152 9.75 15.09 -5.04
C GLY A 152 8.74 14.12 -5.67
N SER A 153 9.20 12.97 -6.18
CA SER A 153 8.31 11.94 -6.75
C SER A 153 7.36 11.39 -5.69
N TYR A 154 7.82 11.19 -4.45
CA TYR A 154 6.98 10.69 -3.36
C TYR A 154 6.02 11.75 -2.81
N ILE A 155 6.40 13.03 -2.79
CA ILE A 155 5.48 14.13 -2.45
C ILE A 155 4.30 14.12 -3.42
N TRP A 156 4.57 14.08 -4.72
CA TRP A 156 3.51 13.98 -5.73
C TRP A 156 2.73 12.67 -5.64
N GLY A 157 3.40 11.54 -5.42
CA GLY A 157 2.77 10.23 -5.30
C GLY A 157 1.77 10.16 -4.16
N PHE A 158 2.14 10.61 -2.96
CA PHE A 158 1.24 10.62 -1.81
C PHE A 158 0.16 11.69 -1.92
N THR A 159 0.42 12.84 -2.55
CA THR A 159 -0.62 13.85 -2.85
C THR A 159 -1.68 13.26 -3.78
N MET A 160 -1.27 12.62 -4.87
CA MET A 160 -2.18 11.97 -5.82
C MET A 160 -2.96 10.84 -5.15
N LEU A 161 -2.28 9.97 -4.40
CA LEU A 161 -2.93 8.88 -3.68
C LEU A 161 -4.00 9.40 -2.72
N ALA A 162 -3.69 10.40 -1.90
CA ALA A 162 -4.64 10.99 -0.96
C ALA A 162 -5.84 11.61 -1.69
N ALA A 163 -5.61 12.39 -2.75
CA ALA A 163 -6.68 13.02 -3.53
C ALA A 163 -7.60 11.98 -4.17
N ILE A 164 -7.04 10.91 -4.76
CA ILE A 164 -7.81 9.84 -5.38
C ILE A 164 -8.60 9.05 -4.34
N ILE A 165 -8.02 8.74 -3.17
CA ILE A 165 -8.74 8.06 -2.09
C ILE A 165 -9.92 8.90 -1.59
N VAL A 166 -9.76 10.22 -1.43
CA VAL A 166 -10.87 11.11 -1.08
C VAL A 166 -12.00 11.01 -2.11
N ARG A 167 -11.68 11.02 -3.41
CA ARG A 167 -12.68 10.84 -4.46
C ARG A 167 -13.33 9.44 -4.40
N CYS A 168 -12.56 8.38 -4.16
CA CYS A 168 -13.13 7.04 -3.94
C CYS A 168 -14.12 7.02 -2.77
N ILE A 169 -13.79 7.65 -1.64
CA ILE A 169 -14.69 7.70 -0.48
C ILE A 169 -15.98 8.46 -0.81
N THR A 170 -15.91 9.55 -1.57
CA THR A 170 -17.07 10.38 -1.90
C THR A 170 -17.96 9.81 -3.01
N THR A 171 -17.42 8.95 -3.88
CA THR A 171 -18.15 8.30 -5.00
C THR A 171 -18.55 6.87 -4.71
N GLY A 172 -18.16 6.34 -3.55
CA GLY A 172 -18.56 5.03 -3.06
C GLY A 172 -20.02 5.00 -2.63
N PRO A 173 -20.57 3.82 -2.27
CA PRO A 173 -21.91 3.73 -1.72
C PRO A 173 -21.98 4.54 -0.42
N PRO A 174 -23.14 5.18 -0.13
CA PRO A 174 -23.35 5.85 1.15
C PRO A 174 -23.18 4.85 2.29
N ALA A 175 -22.59 5.29 3.38
CA ALA A 175 -22.34 4.48 4.58
C ALA A 175 -23.65 4.16 5.29
#